data_24332ad43b8bf5f80a96fa50125edb3d
#
_entry.id   24332ad43b8bf5f80a96fa50125edb3d
#
_cell.length_a   1.000
_cell.length_b   1.000
_cell.length_c   1.000
_cell.angle_alpha   90.00
_cell.angle_beta   90.00
_cell.angle_gamma   90.00
#
_symmetry.space_group_name_H-M   'P 1'
#
loop_
_entity.id
_entity.type
_entity.pdbx_description
1 polymer ?
#
loop_
_entity_poly.entity_id
_entity_poly.type
_entity_poly.pdbx_seq_one_letter_code
_entity_poly.pdbx_strand_id
1 'polypeptide(L)'
;MTLSILYAASSPSWEEYEAPLTAALGATGLRYRLGPDLPAAEVDYIVYAPDSDVQDFSRFPRLKAVLNLWAGVERVVGNPTLRVPLARMVDDEGLTQGMVEYVTGHVLRHHLGMDAHIVNPDHAWHHEAPPLSRDRPVTVLGLGALGTACARALSALGFPVTGWSRTAKQIDGLRCLHGTDQLGTALDGAQILILLLPDTAATTDILDAAALARLAPGAFVINPGRGPLIDDGALLAALDSGRVAHATLDVFRTEPLPRDHAYWAHPGVTITPHIASETRAGSAARVVADNIRRSEAGEPLRHLVDRAAGY
;
A
#
# COMPACT_ATOMS: atom_id res chain seq x y z
N MET A 1 -5.16 -35.76 -8.62
CA MET A 1 -3.92 -35.20 -9.17
C MET A 1 -3.18 -34.54 -8.01
N THR A 2 -1.85 -34.58 -7.96
CA THR A 2 -1.06 -33.87 -6.97
C THR A 2 -0.57 -32.57 -7.58
N LEU A 3 -0.88 -31.43 -6.96
CA LEU A 3 -0.47 -30.10 -7.41
C LEU A 3 0.99 -29.82 -7.05
N SER A 4 1.70 -29.10 -7.87
CA SER A 4 3.06 -28.64 -7.60
C SER A 4 3.05 -27.12 -7.43
N ILE A 5 3.40 -26.66 -6.23
CA ILE A 5 3.33 -25.25 -5.81
C ILE A 5 4.76 -24.81 -5.55
N LEU A 6 5.31 -23.97 -6.42
CA LEU A 6 6.65 -23.40 -6.26
C LEU A 6 6.59 -22.16 -5.37
N TYR A 7 7.46 -22.11 -4.37
CA TYR A 7 7.74 -20.87 -3.64
C TYR A 7 8.88 -20.12 -4.33
N ALA A 8 8.63 -18.92 -4.79
CA ALA A 8 9.57 -18.10 -5.57
C ALA A 8 9.57 -16.66 -5.03
N ALA A 9 10.18 -16.48 -3.86
CA ALA A 9 10.43 -15.21 -3.22
C ALA A 9 11.76 -15.27 -2.48
N SER A 10 12.49 -14.13 -2.44
CA SER A 10 13.71 -13.99 -1.63
C SER A 10 13.38 -13.33 -0.29
N SER A 11 12.46 -12.36 -0.32
CA SER A 11 11.88 -11.73 0.87
C SER A 11 10.35 -11.62 0.67
N PRO A 12 9.55 -12.21 1.56
CA PRO A 12 9.91 -13.00 2.74
C PRO A 12 10.58 -14.34 2.40
N SER A 13 11.29 -14.94 3.36
CA SER A 13 12.04 -16.17 3.13
C SER A 13 11.17 -17.44 3.10
N TRP A 14 11.69 -18.52 2.52
CA TRP A 14 11.01 -19.82 2.53
C TRP A 14 10.78 -20.32 3.95
N GLU A 15 11.76 -20.16 4.84
CA GLU A 15 11.70 -20.61 6.23
C GLU A 15 10.55 -19.94 7.00
N GLU A 16 10.22 -18.71 6.66
CA GLU A 16 9.11 -17.98 7.27
C GLU A 16 7.75 -18.49 6.76
N TYR A 17 7.68 -18.90 5.50
CA TYR A 17 6.43 -19.27 4.85
C TYR A 17 6.12 -20.77 4.80
N GLU A 18 7.12 -21.64 4.98
CA GLU A 18 6.94 -23.10 4.88
C GLU A 18 5.82 -23.63 5.79
N ALA A 19 5.91 -23.37 7.08
CA ALA A 19 4.93 -23.86 8.04
C ALA A 19 3.54 -23.24 7.86
N PRO A 20 3.38 -21.90 7.69
CA PRO A 20 2.09 -21.30 7.40
C PRO A 20 1.42 -21.79 6.11
N LEU A 21 2.17 -21.91 5.00
CA LEU A 21 1.63 -22.41 3.74
C LEU A 21 1.24 -23.89 3.85
N THR A 22 2.07 -24.72 4.50
CA THR A 22 1.75 -26.13 4.73
C THR A 22 0.46 -26.28 5.52
N ALA A 23 0.29 -25.51 6.60
CA ALA A 23 -0.93 -25.54 7.40
C ALA A 23 -2.16 -25.08 6.61
N ALA A 24 -2.06 -23.95 5.88
CA ALA A 24 -3.18 -23.41 5.13
C ALA A 24 -3.59 -24.30 3.95
N LEU A 25 -2.63 -24.82 3.19
CA LEU A 25 -2.88 -25.75 2.08
C LEU A 25 -3.42 -27.10 2.58
N GLY A 26 -2.90 -27.60 3.70
CA GLY A 26 -3.39 -28.84 4.34
C GLY A 26 -4.88 -28.75 4.69
N ALA A 27 -5.34 -27.57 5.11
CA ALA A 27 -6.74 -27.34 5.43
C ALA A 27 -7.67 -27.34 4.19
N THR A 28 -7.15 -27.23 2.96
CA THR A 28 -7.95 -27.24 1.72
C THR A 28 -8.41 -28.64 1.29
N GLY A 29 -7.80 -29.69 1.81
CA GLY A 29 -8.02 -31.07 1.36
C GLY A 29 -7.37 -31.42 0.02
N LEU A 30 -6.65 -30.51 -0.61
CA LEU A 30 -5.93 -30.74 -1.87
C LEU A 30 -4.67 -31.58 -1.60
N ARG A 31 -4.31 -32.42 -2.58
CA ARG A 31 -2.99 -33.09 -2.57
C ARG A 31 -1.97 -32.22 -3.29
N TYR A 32 -0.89 -31.89 -2.63
CA TYR A 32 0.12 -30.97 -3.17
C TYR A 32 1.57 -31.38 -2.81
N ARG A 33 2.51 -30.85 -3.57
CA ARG A 33 3.92 -30.66 -3.22
C ARG A 33 4.19 -29.18 -3.15
N LEU A 34 4.89 -28.72 -2.14
CA LEU A 34 5.22 -27.32 -1.91
C LEU A 34 6.73 -27.22 -1.64
N GLY A 35 7.40 -26.27 -2.23
CA GLY A 35 8.82 -26.01 -1.95
C GLY A 35 9.44 -24.97 -2.88
N PRO A 36 10.65 -24.52 -2.57
CA PRO A 36 11.39 -23.55 -3.36
C PRO A 36 12.10 -24.18 -4.56
N ASP A 37 12.28 -25.49 -4.58
CA ASP A 37 13.01 -26.22 -5.63
C ASP A 37 12.10 -27.31 -6.22
N LEU A 38 11.41 -26.98 -7.29
CA LEU A 38 10.56 -27.89 -8.04
C LEU A 38 10.88 -27.83 -9.55
N PRO A 39 10.82 -28.97 -10.28
CA PRO A 39 11.03 -28.98 -11.72
C PRO A 39 10.02 -28.06 -12.43
N ALA A 40 10.49 -27.09 -13.20
CA ALA A 40 9.66 -26.07 -13.85
C ALA A 40 8.51 -26.68 -14.71
N ALA A 41 8.77 -27.81 -15.37
CA ALA A 41 7.79 -28.53 -16.19
C ALA A 41 6.60 -29.11 -15.39
N GLU A 42 6.73 -29.19 -14.07
CA GLU A 42 5.70 -29.80 -13.20
C GLU A 42 4.92 -28.77 -12.39
N VAL A 43 5.35 -27.50 -12.36
CA VAL A 43 4.76 -26.43 -11.52
C VAL A 43 3.38 -26.02 -12.03
N ASP A 44 2.38 -26.10 -11.14
CA ASP A 44 1.00 -25.67 -11.39
C ASP A 44 0.72 -24.25 -10.86
N TYR A 45 1.34 -23.85 -9.73
CA TYR A 45 1.19 -22.54 -9.11
C TYR A 45 2.53 -21.99 -8.64
N ILE A 46 2.68 -20.69 -8.70
CA ILE A 46 3.83 -19.99 -8.11
C ILE A 46 3.34 -19.03 -7.04
N VAL A 47 3.80 -19.23 -5.81
CA VAL A 47 3.74 -18.24 -4.72
C VAL A 47 4.95 -17.34 -4.92
N TYR A 48 4.71 -16.08 -5.23
CA TYR A 48 5.70 -15.24 -5.91
C TYR A 48 5.96 -13.91 -5.17
N ALA A 49 7.22 -13.48 -5.16
CA ALA A 49 7.55 -12.08 -4.94
C ALA A 49 8.50 -11.58 -6.05
N PRO A 50 8.42 -10.29 -6.46
CA PRO A 50 9.20 -9.74 -7.57
C PRO A 50 10.72 -9.69 -7.37
N ASP A 51 11.20 -9.98 -6.17
CA ASP A 51 12.62 -10.10 -5.81
C ASP A 51 13.19 -11.51 -6.02
N SER A 52 12.37 -12.46 -6.50
CA SER A 52 12.81 -13.82 -6.78
C SER A 52 13.60 -13.91 -8.09
N ASP A 53 14.36 -15.01 -8.24
CA ASP A 53 15.07 -15.34 -9.47
C ASP A 53 14.14 -15.76 -10.62
N VAL A 54 12.86 -16.00 -10.36
CA VAL A 54 11.86 -16.34 -11.38
C VAL A 54 11.41 -15.07 -12.10
N GLN A 55 12.03 -14.79 -13.26
CA GLN A 55 11.67 -13.66 -14.11
C GLN A 55 11.06 -14.09 -15.45
N ASP A 56 11.26 -15.34 -15.86
CA ASP A 56 10.71 -15.92 -17.09
C ASP A 56 9.66 -17.01 -16.77
N PHE A 57 8.39 -16.62 -16.87
CA PHE A 57 7.24 -17.51 -16.63
C PHE A 57 6.97 -18.50 -17.78
N SER A 58 7.54 -18.31 -18.97
CA SER A 58 7.39 -19.23 -20.11
C SER A 58 8.01 -20.60 -19.86
N ARG A 59 8.92 -20.70 -18.88
CA ARG A 59 9.55 -21.94 -18.44
C ARG A 59 8.60 -22.92 -17.73
N PHE A 60 7.39 -22.47 -17.36
CA PHE A 60 6.41 -23.23 -16.58
C PHE A 60 5.18 -23.59 -17.44
N PRO A 61 5.25 -24.66 -18.28
CA PRO A 61 4.19 -24.96 -19.25
C PRO A 61 2.86 -25.39 -18.63
N ARG A 62 2.85 -25.77 -17.37
CA ARG A 62 1.64 -26.19 -16.64
C ARG A 62 1.09 -25.10 -15.72
N LEU A 63 1.74 -23.93 -15.67
CA LEU A 63 1.37 -22.86 -14.76
C LEU A 63 -0.09 -22.41 -14.97
N LYS A 64 -0.85 -22.40 -13.91
CA LYS A 64 -2.26 -21.99 -13.86
C LYS A 64 -2.45 -20.57 -13.36
N ALA A 65 -1.67 -20.15 -12.36
CA ALA A 65 -1.71 -18.80 -11.79
C ALA A 65 -0.42 -18.46 -11.04
N VAL A 66 -0.14 -17.15 -10.93
CA VAL A 66 0.88 -16.56 -10.07
C VAL A 66 0.18 -15.82 -8.92
N LEU A 67 0.57 -16.15 -7.69
CA LEU A 67 -0.01 -15.61 -6.46
C LEU A 67 1.05 -14.74 -5.80
N ASN A 68 0.96 -13.42 -6.04
CA ASN A 68 1.93 -12.45 -5.54
C ASN A 68 1.77 -12.25 -4.03
N LEU A 69 2.86 -12.28 -3.29
CA LEU A 69 2.91 -12.03 -1.84
C LEU A 69 2.90 -10.53 -1.49
N TRP A 70 3.19 -9.67 -2.45
CA TRP A 70 3.15 -8.23 -2.25
C TRP A 70 1.82 -7.63 -2.71
N ALA A 71 1.40 -6.52 -2.10
CA ALA A 71 0.24 -5.75 -2.54
C ALA A 71 0.51 -5.05 -3.87
N GLY A 72 1.72 -4.55 -4.08
CA GLY A 72 2.18 -3.94 -5.32
C GLY A 72 2.54 -4.98 -6.37
N VAL A 73 2.24 -4.68 -7.61
CA VAL A 73 2.48 -5.57 -8.76
C VAL A 73 3.25 -4.88 -9.89
N GLU A 74 3.71 -3.67 -9.67
CA GLU A 74 4.34 -2.80 -10.67
C GLU A 74 5.54 -3.50 -11.34
N ARG A 75 6.31 -4.28 -10.57
CA ARG A 75 7.52 -4.98 -11.05
C ARG A 75 7.23 -6.26 -11.83
N VAL A 76 5.99 -6.76 -11.84
CA VAL A 76 5.63 -8.03 -12.49
C VAL A 76 4.49 -7.89 -13.51
N VAL A 77 3.61 -6.90 -13.34
CA VAL A 77 2.40 -6.75 -14.17
C VAL A 77 2.71 -6.59 -15.66
N GLY A 78 3.81 -5.92 -16.00
CA GLY A 78 4.30 -5.71 -17.38
C GLY A 78 5.12 -6.86 -17.95
N ASN A 79 5.34 -7.95 -17.21
CA ASN A 79 6.19 -9.04 -17.68
C ASN A 79 5.57 -9.75 -18.91
N PRO A 80 6.25 -9.76 -20.09
CA PRO A 80 5.69 -10.31 -21.33
C PRO A 80 5.59 -11.84 -21.33
N THR A 81 6.32 -12.54 -20.45
CA THR A 81 6.27 -14.00 -20.33
C THR A 81 5.17 -14.49 -19.42
N LEU A 82 4.60 -13.61 -18.57
CA LEU A 82 3.48 -13.93 -17.69
C LEU A 82 2.17 -13.93 -18.49
N ARG A 83 1.67 -15.11 -18.83
CA ARG A 83 0.45 -15.29 -19.65
C ARG A 83 -0.73 -15.86 -18.88
N VAL A 84 -0.54 -16.18 -17.62
CA VAL A 84 -1.56 -16.72 -16.73
C VAL A 84 -2.10 -15.63 -15.78
N PRO A 85 -3.23 -15.86 -15.11
CA PRO A 85 -3.74 -14.95 -14.08
C PRO A 85 -2.71 -14.61 -13.01
N LEU A 86 -2.66 -13.34 -12.63
CA LEU A 86 -1.87 -12.80 -11.52
C LEU A 86 -2.82 -12.32 -10.45
N ALA A 87 -2.73 -12.88 -9.25
CA ALA A 87 -3.44 -12.36 -8.07
C ALA A 87 -2.45 -11.62 -7.18
N ARG A 88 -2.83 -10.42 -6.69
CA ARG A 88 -2.02 -9.66 -5.73
C ARG A 88 -2.41 -10.00 -4.30
N MET A 89 -1.53 -9.69 -3.35
CA MET A 89 -1.86 -9.83 -1.94
C MET A 89 -2.83 -8.72 -1.51
N VAL A 90 -3.96 -9.14 -0.99
CA VAL A 90 -4.85 -8.34 -0.17
C VAL A 90 -5.26 -9.24 0.99
N ASP A 91 -4.85 -8.85 2.16
CA ASP A 91 -5.02 -9.61 3.40
C ASP A 91 -5.57 -8.67 4.47
N ASP A 92 -6.80 -8.95 4.91
CA ASP A 92 -7.51 -8.07 5.84
C ASP A 92 -6.96 -8.14 7.26
N GLU A 93 -6.39 -9.28 7.66
CA GLU A 93 -5.92 -9.52 9.03
C GLU A 93 -4.51 -8.97 9.28
N GLY A 94 -3.62 -9.06 8.28
CA GLY A 94 -2.24 -8.61 8.41
C GLY A 94 -1.99 -7.28 7.71
N LEU A 95 -2.03 -7.31 6.39
CA LEU A 95 -1.66 -6.18 5.56
C LEU A 95 -2.59 -4.96 5.72
N THR A 96 -3.91 -5.20 5.67
CA THR A 96 -4.89 -4.10 5.78
C THR A 96 -4.90 -3.52 7.19
N GLN A 97 -4.87 -4.36 8.22
CA GLN A 97 -4.83 -3.90 9.61
C GLN A 97 -3.57 -3.08 9.90
N GLY A 98 -2.38 -3.55 9.46
CA GLY A 98 -1.13 -2.81 9.62
C GLY A 98 -1.17 -1.42 8.97
N MET A 99 -1.72 -1.32 7.75
CA MET A 99 -1.89 -0.02 7.09
C MET A 99 -2.85 0.91 7.84
N VAL A 100 -3.95 0.38 8.37
CA VAL A 100 -4.89 1.16 9.19
C VAL A 100 -4.21 1.69 10.46
N GLU A 101 -3.42 0.87 11.14
CA GLU A 101 -2.68 1.26 12.34
C GLU A 101 -1.66 2.35 12.04
N TYR A 102 -0.86 2.17 10.98
CA TYR A 102 0.14 3.15 10.55
C TYR A 102 -0.50 4.50 10.20
N VAL A 103 -1.49 4.50 9.32
CA VAL A 103 -2.18 5.72 8.87
C VAL A 103 -2.86 6.42 10.04
N THR A 104 -3.61 5.68 10.86
CA THR A 104 -4.34 6.25 12.00
C THR A 104 -3.37 6.82 13.04
N GLY A 105 -2.26 6.11 13.32
CA GLY A 105 -1.22 6.56 14.24
C GLY A 105 -0.61 7.88 13.80
N HIS A 106 -0.22 8.02 12.54
CA HIS A 106 0.37 9.26 12.02
C HIS A 106 -0.66 10.39 11.87
N VAL A 107 -1.90 10.08 11.49
CA VAL A 107 -2.99 11.09 11.50
C VAL A 107 -3.19 11.64 12.90
N LEU A 108 -3.28 10.79 13.92
CA LEU A 108 -3.43 11.24 15.32
C LEU A 108 -2.20 11.98 15.83
N ARG A 109 -0.97 11.57 15.47
CA ARG A 109 0.26 12.29 15.78
C ARG A 109 0.20 13.74 15.29
N HIS A 110 -0.15 13.95 14.03
CA HIS A 110 -0.24 15.28 13.43
C HIS A 110 -1.47 16.04 13.95
N HIS A 111 -2.59 15.38 14.11
CA HIS A 111 -3.82 15.98 14.62
C HIS A 111 -3.64 16.54 16.03
N LEU A 112 -2.96 15.81 16.90
CA LEU A 112 -2.73 16.18 18.31
C LEU A 112 -1.49 17.06 18.50
N GLY A 113 -0.71 17.33 17.44
CA GLY A 113 0.52 18.12 17.55
C GLY A 113 1.59 17.46 18.43
N MET A 114 1.66 16.11 18.44
CA MET A 114 2.46 15.35 19.41
C MET A 114 3.96 15.65 19.32
N ASP A 115 4.49 16.02 18.17
CA ASP A 115 5.93 16.23 17.96
C ASP A 115 6.51 17.31 18.86
N ALA A 116 5.80 18.42 19.06
CA ALA A 116 6.23 19.50 19.94
C ALA A 116 6.29 19.10 21.42
N HIS A 117 5.59 18.02 21.79
CA HIS A 117 5.58 17.50 23.16
C HIS A 117 6.56 16.33 23.34
N ILE A 118 6.83 15.56 22.28
CA ILE A 118 7.81 14.46 22.28
C ILE A 118 9.23 15.01 22.29
N VAL A 119 9.49 16.04 21.47
CA VAL A 119 10.79 16.72 21.38
C VAL A 119 10.60 18.16 21.89
N ASN A 120 10.85 18.37 23.17
CA ASN A 120 10.68 19.65 23.84
C ASN A 120 11.97 20.03 24.62
N PRO A 121 13.04 20.42 23.91
CA PRO A 121 14.35 20.67 24.52
C PRO A 121 14.35 21.87 25.47
N ASP A 122 13.44 22.82 25.25
CA ASP A 122 13.34 24.04 26.04
C ASP A 122 12.49 23.87 27.31
N HIS A 123 11.93 22.66 27.53
CA HIS A 123 11.02 22.33 28.63
C HIS A 123 9.84 23.30 28.75
N ALA A 124 9.37 23.81 27.60
CA ALA A 124 8.30 24.79 27.53
C ALA A 124 6.95 24.13 27.80
N TRP A 125 6.15 24.74 28.68
CA TRP A 125 4.78 24.29 28.97
C TRP A 125 3.81 24.93 27.99
N HIS A 126 3.65 24.33 26.81
CA HIS A 126 2.72 24.79 25.79
C HIS A 126 1.31 24.29 26.13
N HIS A 127 0.44 25.19 26.59
CA HIS A 127 -0.96 24.86 26.87
C HIS A 127 -1.85 25.28 25.70
N GLU A 128 -1.86 24.47 24.66
CA GLU A 128 -2.71 24.66 23.48
C GLU A 128 -3.43 23.34 23.18
N ALA A 129 -4.77 23.37 23.25
CA ALA A 129 -5.56 22.20 22.93
C ALA A 129 -5.67 22.04 21.39
N PRO A 130 -5.45 20.83 20.84
CA PRO A 130 -5.68 20.59 19.42
C PRO A 130 -7.16 20.78 19.06
N PRO A 131 -7.50 21.07 17.78
CA PRO A 131 -8.88 21.07 17.33
C PRO A 131 -9.52 19.70 17.53
N LEU A 132 -10.85 19.62 17.52
CA LEU A 132 -11.50 18.31 17.50
C LEU A 132 -11.41 17.66 16.12
N SER A 133 -11.46 16.33 16.08
CA SER A 133 -11.38 15.58 14.82
C SER A 133 -12.38 16.04 13.75
N ARG A 134 -13.61 16.39 14.17
CA ARG A 134 -14.67 16.90 13.29
C ARG A 134 -14.33 18.22 12.58
N ASP A 135 -13.37 18.96 13.08
CA ASP A 135 -12.94 20.25 12.55
C ASP A 135 -11.67 20.14 11.69
N ARG A 136 -11.18 18.90 11.45
CA ARG A 136 -9.96 18.62 10.67
C ARG A 136 -10.25 17.78 9.45
N PRO A 137 -10.45 18.38 8.26
CA PRO A 137 -10.69 17.65 7.01
C PRO A 137 -9.50 16.76 6.63
N VAL A 138 -9.81 15.49 6.32
CA VAL A 138 -8.85 14.48 5.87
C VAL A 138 -9.22 14.06 4.45
N THR A 139 -8.22 13.99 3.55
CA THR A 139 -8.40 13.46 2.20
C THR A 139 -7.58 12.19 2.02
N VAL A 140 -8.20 11.15 1.46
CA VAL A 140 -7.55 9.88 1.09
C VAL A 140 -7.56 9.74 -0.43
N LEU A 141 -6.41 9.79 -1.07
CA LEU A 141 -6.26 9.47 -2.48
C LEU A 141 -6.00 7.97 -2.65
N GLY A 142 -6.96 7.29 -3.26
CA GLY A 142 -6.95 5.83 -3.44
C GLY A 142 -7.96 5.12 -2.54
N LEU A 143 -9.15 4.80 -3.10
CA LEU A 143 -10.20 4.04 -2.42
C LEU A 143 -10.19 2.56 -2.85
N GLY A 144 -9.00 1.95 -2.88
CA GLY A 144 -8.82 0.50 -2.95
C GLY A 144 -9.11 -0.17 -1.60
N ALA A 145 -8.72 -1.44 -1.42
CA ALA A 145 -8.93 -2.16 -0.16
C ALA A 145 -8.32 -1.40 1.03
N LEU A 146 -7.02 -1.06 0.97
CA LEU A 146 -6.31 -0.36 2.04
C LEU A 146 -6.88 1.04 2.29
N GLY A 147 -7.05 1.85 1.24
CA GLY A 147 -7.54 3.22 1.40
C GLY A 147 -8.98 3.30 1.92
N THR A 148 -9.85 2.35 1.53
CA THR A 148 -11.20 2.27 2.08
C THR A 148 -11.19 1.92 3.56
N ALA A 149 -10.34 0.98 3.98
CA ALA A 149 -10.21 0.59 5.38
C ALA A 149 -9.69 1.77 6.23
N CYS A 150 -8.63 2.46 5.77
CA CYS A 150 -8.10 3.66 6.45
C CYS A 150 -9.15 4.77 6.53
N ALA A 151 -9.85 5.07 5.43
CA ALA A 151 -10.88 6.10 5.40
C ALA A 151 -12.02 5.82 6.38
N ARG A 152 -12.46 4.56 6.49
CA ARG A 152 -13.48 4.14 7.47
C ARG A 152 -12.98 4.28 8.91
N ALA A 153 -11.76 3.88 9.20
CA ALA A 153 -11.18 4.00 10.53
C ALA A 153 -11.10 5.48 10.99
N LEU A 154 -10.66 6.37 10.10
CA LEU A 154 -10.61 7.80 10.37
C LEU A 154 -12.01 8.43 10.53
N SER A 155 -12.96 8.02 9.70
CA SER A 155 -14.36 8.44 9.84
C SER A 155 -14.96 7.99 11.18
N ALA A 156 -14.65 6.78 11.64
CA ALA A 156 -15.09 6.28 12.95
C ALA A 156 -14.50 7.08 14.12
N LEU A 157 -13.33 7.71 13.95
CA LEU A 157 -12.73 8.65 14.90
C LEU A 157 -13.32 10.07 14.81
N GLY A 158 -14.29 10.29 13.92
CA GLY A 158 -15.01 11.56 13.77
C GLY A 158 -14.37 12.56 12.81
N PHE A 159 -13.34 12.19 12.03
CA PHE A 159 -12.79 13.05 11.00
C PHE A 159 -13.75 13.15 9.81
N PRO A 160 -13.97 14.36 9.23
CA PRO A 160 -14.64 14.50 7.93
C PRO A 160 -13.70 14.01 6.83
N VAL A 161 -13.98 12.81 6.31
CA VAL A 161 -13.12 12.15 5.32
C VAL A 161 -13.67 12.32 3.92
N THR A 162 -12.85 12.87 3.01
CA THR A 162 -13.07 12.84 1.57
C THR A 162 -12.17 11.79 0.95
N GLY A 163 -12.73 10.84 0.21
CA GLY A 163 -11.97 9.87 -0.55
C GLY A 163 -12.00 10.18 -2.04
N TRP A 164 -10.88 9.98 -2.74
CA TRP A 164 -10.81 10.11 -4.19
C TRP A 164 -10.28 8.82 -4.84
N SER A 165 -10.82 8.47 -6.00
CA SER A 165 -10.37 7.33 -6.82
C SER A 165 -10.61 7.58 -8.30
N ARG A 166 -9.90 6.83 -9.17
CA ARG A 166 -10.07 6.94 -10.63
C ARG A 166 -11.50 6.69 -11.08
N THR A 167 -12.14 5.68 -10.52
CA THR A 167 -13.51 5.27 -10.83
C THR A 167 -14.46 5.60 -9.69
N ALA A 168 -15.73 5.85 -10.01
CA ALA A 168 -16.75 6.12 -9.00
C ALA A 168 -16.82 5.03 -7.94
N LYS A 169 -16.88 5.45 -6.69
CA LYS A 169 -17.09 4.60 -5.51
C LYS A 169 -18.21 5.19 -4.67
N GLN A 170 -18.92 4.30 -3.99
CA GLN A 170 -19.87 4.69 -2.97
C GLN A 170 -19.52 3.93 -1.70
N ILE A 171 -19.16 4.66 -0.65
CA ILE A 171 -18.76 4.11 0.63
C ILE A 171 -19.55 4.85 1.69
N ASP A 172 -20.34 4.12 2.46
CA ASP A 172 -21.22 4.70 3.48
C ASP A 172 -20.42 5.52 4.49
N GLY A 173 -20.91 6.72 4.75
CA GLY A 173 -20.29 7.66 5.68
C GLY A 173 -19.09 8.45 5.12
N LEU A 174 -18.72 8.26 3.85
CA LEU A 174 -17.61 8.97 3.21
C LEU A 174 -18.09 9.83 2.03
N ARG A 175 -17.50 11.00 1.88
CA ARG A 175 -17.60 11.78 0.64
C ARG A 175 -16.65 11.18 -0.39
N CYS A 176 -17.21 10.55 -1.44
CA CYS A 176 -16.41 9.95 -2.51
C CYS A 176 -16.42 10.82 -3.75
N LEU A 177 -15.22 11.16 -4.25
CA LEU A 177 -14.97 11.88 -5.50
C LEU A 177 -14.22 10.97 -6.48
N HIS A 178 -14.31 11.23 -7.78
CA HIS A 178 -13.65 10.38 -8.77
C HIS A 178 -13.27 11.14 -10.04
N GLY A 179 -12.38 10.54 -10.82
CA GLY A 179 -11.92 11.11 -12.08
C GLY A 179 -10.96 12.30 -11.91
N THR A 180 -10.28 12.65 -13.00
CA THR A 180 -9.26 13.71 -12.99
C THR A 180 -9.85 15.10 -12.74
N ASP A 181 -11.08 15.34 -13.18
CA ASP A 181 -11.83 16.58 -13.01
C ASP A 181 -12.18 16.88 -11.53
N GLN A 182 -12.31 15.85 -10.70
CA GLN A 182 -12.64 16.02 -9.27
C GLN A 182 -11.42 15.90 -8.34
N LEU A 183 -10.24 15.62 -8.84
CA LEU A 183 -9.03 15.53 -8.02
C LEU A 183 -8.76 16.86 -7.28
N GLY A 184 -8.80 17.97 -8.01
CA GLY A 184 -8.62 19.27 -7.39
C GLY A 184 -9.62 19.54 -6.26
N THR A 185 -10.90 19.21 -6.47
CA THR A 185 -11.95 19.34 -5.44
C THR A 185 -11.68 18.46 -4.22
N ALA A 186 -11.07 17.26 -4.41
CA ALA A 186 -10.71 16.40 -3.30
C ALA A 186 -9.57 16.97 -2.45
N LEU A 187 -8.66 17.72 -3.06
CA LEU A 187 -7.51 18.34 -2.40
C LEU A 187 -7.85 19.67 -1.72
N ASP A 188 -8.90 20.37 -2.19
CA ASP A 188 -9.23 21.73 -1.73
C ASP A 188 -9.47 21.78 -0.22
N GLY A 189 -8.57 22.49 0.47
CA GLY A 189 -8.67 22.72 1.91
C GLY A 189 -8.40 21.49 2.79
N ALA A 190 -7.88 20.39 2.24
CA ALA A 190 -7.48 19.22 3.03
C ALA A 190 -6.37 19.61 4.03
N GLN A 191 -6.56 19.32 5.31
CA GLN A 191 -5.58 19.56 6.36
C GLN A 191 -4.67 18.35 6.58
N ILE A 192 -5.13 17.15 6.26
CA ILE A 192 -4.31 15.94 6.24
C ILE A 192 -4.60 15.21 4.93
N LEU A 193 -3.56 14.92 4.17
CA LEU A 193 -3.61 14.17 2.92
C LEU A 193 -2.91 12.82 3.07
N ILE A 194 -3.59 11.74 2.65
CA ILE A 194 -3.08 10.38 2.68
C ILE A 194 -3.04 9.84 1.25
N LEU A 195 -1.88 9.29 0.84
CA LEU A 195 -1.67 8.73 -0.50
C LEU A 195 -1.65 7.20 -0.43
N LEU A 196 -2.64 6.55 -1.04
CA LEU A 196 -2.78 5.08 -1.11
C LEU A 196 -3.10 4.62 -2.55
N LEU A 197 -2.52 5.33 -3.52
CA LEU A 197 -2.61 5.01 -4.94
C LEU A 197 -1.52 4.02 -5.37
N PRO A 198 -1.76 3.23 -6.43
CA PRO A 198 -0.69 2.47 -7.10
C PRO A 198 0.23 3.44 -7.86
N ASP A 199 1.46 2.99 -8.16
CA ASP A 199 2.36 3.66 -9.08
C ASP A 199 2.00 3.29 -10.52
N THR A 200 1.56 4.28 -11.28
CA THR A 200 1.20 4.17 -12.70
C THR A 200 1.55 5.49 -13.40
N ALA A 201 1.65 5.48 -14.73
CA ALA A 201 1.88 6.71 -15.50
C ALA A 201 0.85 7.83 -15.21
N ALA A 202 -0.38 7.47 -14.79
CA ALA A 202 -1.43 8.42 -14.47
C ALA A 202 -1.36 8.95 -13.02
N THR A 203 -0.56 8.33 -12.15
CA THR A 203 -0.43 8.69 -10.75
C THR A 203 0.96 9.19 -10.37
N THR A 204 1.95 9.02 -11.26
CA THR A 204 3.27 9.63 -11.10
C THR A 204 3.13 11.14 -11.01
N ASP A 205 3.74 11.73 -9.98
CA ASP A 205 3.69 13.16 -9.66
C ASP A 205 2.26 13.71 -9.50
N ILE A 206 1.29 12.87 -9.12
CA ILE A 206 -0.09 13.32 -8.87
C ILE A 206 -0.17 14.39 -7.76
N LEU A 207 0.83 14.39 -6.85
CA LEU A 207 1.04 15.42 -5.86
C LEU A 207 2.22 16.31 -6.29
N ASP A 208 1.97 17.13 -7.29
CA ASP A 208 2.86 18.17 -7.81
C ASP A 208 2.69 19.52 -7.06
N ALA A 209 3.39 20.56 -7.49
CA ALA A 209 3.29 21.89 -6.89
C ALA A 209 1.87 22.48 -6.95
N ALA A 210 1.13 22.23 -8.02
CA ALA A 210 -0.25 22.74 -8.18
C ALA A 210 -1.22 22.00 -7.23
N ALA A 211 -1.06 20.69 -7.08
CA ALA A 211 -1.82 19.86 -6.15
C ALA A 211 -1.53 20.25 -4.69
N LEU A 212 -0.25 20.43 -4.33
CA LEU A 212 0.17 20.86 -2.99
C LEU A 212 -0.39 22.25 -2.64
N ALA A 213 -0.46 23.17 -3.60
CA ALA A 213 -1.01 24.51 -3.39
C ALA A 213 -2.51 24.53 -3.04
N ARG A 214 -3.25 23.45 -3.34
CA ARG A 214 -4.69 23.33 -3.04
C ARG A 214 -4.96 22.91 -1.59
N LEU A 215 -3.99 22.30 -0.94
CA LEU A 215 -4.12 21.88 0.47
C LEU A 215 -4.31 23.11 1.37
N ALA A 216 -4.85 22.92 2.55
CA ALA A 216 -4.87 23.98 3.55
C ALA A 216 -3.43 24.43 3.91
N PRO A 217 -3.20 25.72 4.21
CA PRO A 217 -1.93 26.15 4.77
C PRO A 217 -1.57 25.36 6.04
N GLY A 218 -0.35 24.86 6.11
CA GLY A 218 0.09 24.03 7.23
C GLY A 218 -0.48 22.60 7.21
N ALA A 219 -0.86 22.10 6.04
CA ALA A 219 -1.35 20.73 5.89
C ALA A 219 -0.28 19.69 6.19
N PHE A 220 -0.73 18.46 6.48
CA PHE A 220 0.14 17.30 6.67
C PHE A 220 -0.02 16.32 5.51
N VAL A 221 1.08 15.71 5.06
CA VAL A 221 1.08 14.70 4.00
C VAL A 221 1.57 13.38 4.58
N ILE A 222 0.85 12.29 4.33
CA ILE A 222 1.21 10.93 4.75
C ILE A 222 1.25 10.06 3.50
N ASN A 223 2.42 9.54 3.14
CA ASN A 223 2.58 8.69 1.98
C ASN A 223 3.06 7.27 2.37
N PRO A 224 2.15 6.34 2.65
CA PRO A 224 2.47 4.93 2.77
C PRO A 224 2.17 4.15 1.47
N GLY A 225 1.90 4.83 0.37
CA GLY A 225 1.54 4.23 -0.91
C GLY A 225 2.74 3.92 -1.78
N ARG A 226 3.19 4.89 -2.58
CA ARG A 226 4.36 4.76 -3.48
C ARG A 226 5.12 6.08 -3.57
N GLY A 227 6.46 6.00 -3.64
CA GLY A 227 7.34 7.17 -3.75
C GLY A 227 7.03 8.06 -4.95
N PRO A 228 6.90 7.49 -6.17
CA PRO A 228 6.61 8.28 -7.38
C PRO A 228 5.30 9.06 -7.40
N LEU A 229 4.41 8.90 -6.41
CA LEU A 229 3.19 9.70 -6.31
C LEU A 229 3.46 11.18 -6.02
N ILE A 230 4.63 11.52 -5.49
CA ILE A 230 4.99 12.87 -5.07
C ILE A 230 6.14 13.38 -5.95
N ASP A 231 6.04 14.63 -6.40
CA ASP A 231 7.20 15.39 -6.88
C ASP A 231 8.02 15.83 -5.67
N ASP A 232 9.21 15.24 -5.50
CA ASP A 232 10.09 15.49 -4.35
C ASP A 232 10.50 16.96 -4.24
N GLY A 233 10.78 17.62 -5.37
CA GLY A 233 11.15 19.03 -5.39
C GLY A 233 10.00 19.93 -4.98
N ALA A 234 8.80 19.64 -5.46
CA ALA A 234 7.60 20.37 -5.10
C ALA A 234 7.24 20.20 -3.62
N LEU A 235 7.39 18.99 -3.08
CA LEU A 235 7.15 18.73 -1.65
C LEU A 235 8.16 19.49 -0.76
N LEU A 236 9.46 19.44 -1.09
CA LEU A 236 10.48 20.20 -0.35
C LEU A 236 10.17 21.71 -0.34
N ALA A 237 9.84 22.29 -1.51
CA ALA A 237 9.45 23.69 -1.59
C ALA A 237 8.18 24.02 -0.78
N ALA A 238 7.21 23.11 -0.74
CA ALA A 238 6.00 23.27 0.05
C ALA A 238 6.26 23.20 1.57
N LEU A 239 7.21 22.36 1.99
CA LEU A 239 7.68 22.27 3.37
C LEU A 239 8.45 23.55 3.77
N ASP A 240 9.39 24.00 2.94
CA ASP A 240 10.17 25.22 3.18
C ASP A 240 9.29 26.47 3.30
N SER A 241 8.21 26.54 2.51
CA SER A 241 7.27 27.66 2.55
C SER A 241 6.23 27.57 3.66
N GLY A 242 6.15 26.46 4.40
CA GLY A 242 5.11 26.18 5.39
C GLY A 242 3.74 25.88 4.79
N ARG A 243 3.62 25.69 3.47
CA ARG A 243 2.38 25.18 2.84
C ARG A 243 2.04 23.78 3.38
N VAL A 244 3.05 22.94 3.50
CA VAL A 244 3.00 21.66 4.21
C VAL A 244 3.80 21.83 5.52
N ALA A 245 3.15 21.56 6.64
CA ALA A 245 3.82 21.66 7.94
C ALA A 245 4.73 20.45 8.20
N HIS A 246 4.28 19.26 7.76
CA HIS A 246 5.05 18.03 7.94
C HIS A 246 4.64 16.97 6.91
N ALA A 247 5.61 16.17 6.48
CA ALA A 247 5.38 14.99 5.64
C ALA A 247 5.88 13.72 6.36
N THR A 248 5.04 12.70 6.43
CA THR A 248 5.43 11.34 6.85
C THR A 248 5.51 10.46 5.62
N LEU A 249 6.71 10.02 5.30
CA LEU A 249 7.03 9.28 4.07
C LEU A 249 7.55 7.90 4.43
N ASP A 250 6.83 6.86 3.99
CA ASP A 250 7.22 5.46 4.18
C ASP A 250 7.86 4.86 2.92
N VAL A 251 7.66 5.54 1.78
CA VAL A 251 8.06 5.06 0.45
C VAL A 251 8.73 6.17 -0.36
N PHE A 252 9.64 5.77 -1.27
CA PHE A 252 10.50 6.70 -1.99
C PHE A 252 10.65 6.30 -3.46
N ARG A 253 11.09 7.22 -4.32
CA ARG A 253 11.37 6.94 -5.75
C ARG A 253 12.50 5.94 -5.92
N THR A 254 13.48 6.02 -5.03
CA THR A 254 14.59 5.08 -4.95
C THR A 254 14.64 4.49 -3.55
N GLU A 255 14.56 3.19 -3.45
CA GLU A 255 14.64 2.45 -2.20
C GLU A 255 15.77 1.42 -2.24
N PRO A 256 16.61 1.36 -1.20
CA PRO A 256 16.65 2.22 0.00
C PRO A 256 16.90 3.69 -0.33
N LEU A 257 16.29 4.62 0.44
CA LEU A 257 16.49 6.05 0.26
C LEU A 257 17.98 6.41 0.37
N PRO A 258 18.57 7.07 -0.66
CA PRO A 258 19.98 7.46 -0.63
C PRO A 258 20.33 8.30 0.62
N ARG A 259 21.51 8.05 1.19
CA ARG A 259 21.94 8.68 2.46
C ARG A 259 22.11 10.20 2.38
N ASP A 260 22.29 10.73 1.19
CA ASP A 260 22.43 12.15 0.88
C ASP A 260 21.13 12.81 0.41
N HIS A 261 20.02 12.08 0.44
CA HIS A 261 18.72 12.63 0.04
C HIS A 261 18.27 13.74 0.99
N ALA A 262 17.74 14.83 0.42
CA ALA A 262 17.34 16.03 1.16
C ALA A 262 16.31 15.78 2.27
N TYR A 263 15.47 14.78 2.12
CA TYR A 263 14.47 14.42 3.15
C TYR A 263 15.09 14.07 4.51
N TRP A 264 16.30 13.47 4.56
CA TRP A 264 16.94 13.11 5.81
C TRP A 264 17.26 14.32 6.71
N ALA A 265 17.60 15.45 6.08
CA ALA A 265 17.98 16.66 6.78
C ALA A 265 16.81 17.62 7.04
N HIS A 266 15.64 17.37 6.43
CA HIS A 266 14.52 18.31 6.51
C HIS A 266 13.73 18.11 7.82
N PRO A 267 13.61 19.14 8.70
CA PRO A 267 12.96 18.99 10.01
C PRO A 267 11.46 18.68 9.93
N GLY A 268 10.80 19.04 8.83
CA GLY A 268 9.40 18.74 8.55
C GLY A 268 9.16 17.38 7.88
N VAL A 269 10.14 16.44 7.89
CA VAL A 269 9.98 15.12 7.29
C VAL A 269 10.23 14.02 8.31
N THR A 270 9.30 13.09 8.38
CA THR A 270 9.48 11.81 9.08
C THR A 270 9.63 10.73 8.03
N ILE A 271 10.72 9.95 8.13
CA ILE A 271 11.03 8.83 7.25
C ILE A 271 10.79 7.53 8.01
N THR A 272 10.05 6.60 7.40
CA THR A 272 10.00 5.21 7.82
C THR A 272 10.41 4.34 6.64
N PRO A 273 11.13 3.20 6.85
CA PRO A 273 11.77 2.46 5.78
C PRO A 273 10.87 1.40 5.17
N HIS A 274 9.74 1.81 4.55
CA HIS A 274 8.74 0.99 3.88
C HIS A 274 8.16 -0.11 4.81
N ILE A 275 7.69 0.33 5.98
CA ILE A 275 7.19 -0.54 7.07
C ILE A 275 5.72 -0.27 7.44
N ALA A 276 5.04 0.61 6.70
CA ALA A 276 3.66 0.98 7.00
C ALA A 276 2.72 -0.23 7.07
N SER A 277 3.03 -1.24 6.26
CA SER A 277 2.31 -2.51 6.31
C SER A 277 3.11 -3.63 5.66
N GLU A 278 3.29 -4.69 6.39
CA GLU A 278 3.93 -5.90 5.90
C GLU A 278 2.93 -7.04 5.77
N THR A 279 3.14 -7.87 4.74
CA THR A 279 2.40 -9.12 4.57
C THR A 279 2.80 -10.10 5.68
N ARG A 280 1.83 -10.57 6.45
CA ARG A 280 2.07 -11.54 7.53
C ARG A 280 1.94 -12.97 7.00
N ALA A 281 2.95 -13.80 7.20
CA ALA A 281 3.00 -15.16 6.63
C ALA A 281 1.75 -16.01 6.95
N GLY A 282 1.24 -15.94 8.20
CA GLY A 282 0.08 -16.71 8.63
C GLY A 282 -1.23 -16.36 7.92
N SER A 283 -1.53 -15.07 7.74
CA SER A 283 -2.74 -14.61 7.05
C SER A 283 -2.59 -14.68 5.53
N ALA A 284 -1.42 -14.32 5.00
CA ALA A 284 -1.12 -14.43 3.57
C ALA A 284 -1.21 -15.87 3.06
N ALA A 285 -0.72 -16.84 3.83
CA ALA A 285 -0.81 -18.25 3.47
C ALA A 285 -2.26 -18.70 3.28
N ARG A 286 -3.20 -18.18 4.10
CA ARG A 286 -4.63 -18.48 3.93
C ARG A 286 -5.19 -17.88 2.64
N VAL A 287 -4.80 -16.67 2.27
CA VAL A 287 -5.20 -16.03 1.00
C VAL A 287 -4.68 -16.83 -0.20
N VAL A 288 -3.41 -17.27 -0.14
CA VAL A 288 -2.78 -18.11 -1.17
C VAL A 288 -3.53 -19.44 -1.30
N ALA A 289 -3.76 -20.14 -0.18
CA ALA A 289 -4.44 -21.43 -0.17
C ALA A 289 -5.89 -21.34 -0.68
N ASP A 290 -6.64 -20.29 -0.29
CA ASP A 290 -8.00 -20.05 -0.80
C ASP A 290 -7.98 -19.81 -2.33
N ASN A 291 -7.03 -19.02 -2.85
CA ASN A 291 -6.92 -18.80 -4.29
C ASN A 291 -6.59 -20.08 -5.07
N ILE A 292 -5.72 -20.96 -4.54
CA ILE A 292 -5.45 -22.26 -5.16
C ILE A 292 -6.69 -23.14 -5.12
N ARG A 293 -7.39 -23.25 -3.97
CA ARG A 293 -8.63 -23.98 -3.83
C ARG A 293 -9.69 -23.48 -4.84
N ARG A 294 -9.86 -22.16 -4.95
CA ARG A 294 -10.81 -21.54 -5.89
C ARG A 294 -10.47 -21.89 -7.34
N SER A 295 -9.20 -21.76 -7.71
CA SER A 295 -8.72 -22.13 -9.04
C SER A 295 -9.01 -23.57 -9.39
N GLU A 296 -8.77 -24.53 -8.46
CA GLU A 296 -9.03 -25.94 -8.67
C GLU A 296 -10.54 -26.29 -8.68
N ALA A 297 -11.37 -25.45 -8.06
CA ALA A 297 -12.83 -25.54 -8.12
C ALA A 297 -13.43 -24.85 -9.36
N GLY A 298 -12.63 -24.21 -10.21
CA GLY A 298 -13.13 -23.42 -11.34
C GLY A 298 -13.77 -22.09 -10.94
N GLU A 299 -13.54 -21.64 -9.71
CA GLU A 299 -14.01 -20.36 -9.21
C GLU A 299 -13.01 -19.24 -9.59
N PRO A 300 -13.46 -17.98 -9.75
CA PRO A 300 -12.57 -16.85 -9.99
C PRO A 300 -11.57 -16.66 -8.84
N LEU A 301 -10.32 -16.33 -9.14
CA LEU A 301 -9.35 -15.91 -8.13
C LEU A 301 -9.82 -14.61 -7.47
N ARG A 302 -9.51 -14.46 -6.18
CA ARG A 302 -9.66 -13.19 -5.48
C ARG A 302 -8.48 -12.27 -5.82
N HIS A 303 -8.73 -10.97 -5.84
CA HIS A 303 -7.71 -9.93 -6.04
C HIS A 303 -6.92 -10.10 -7.34
N LEU A 304 -7.63 -10.52 -8.40
CA LEU A 304 -7.07 -10.64 -9.74
C LEU A 304 -6.61 -9.26 -10.22
N VAL A 305 -5.39 -9.21 -10.74
CA VAL A 305 -4.79 -7.98 -11.27
C VAL A 305 -5.35 -7.68 -12.65
N ASP A 306 -5.84 -6.46 -12.84
CA ASP A 306 -6.12 -5.92 -14.18
C ASP A 306 -4.80 -5.44 -14.80
N ARG A 307 -4.23 -6.28 -15.66
CA ARG A 307 -2.94 -6.00 -16.29
C ARG A 307 -2.97 -4.80 -17.24
N ALA A 308 -4.13 -4.48 -17.81
CA ALA A 308 -4.29 -3.31 -18.67
C ALA A 308 -4.32 -2.03 -17.83
N ALA A 309 -4.89 -2.10 -16.65
CA ALA A 309 -4.91 -0.99 -15.69
C ALA A 309 -3.60 -0.85 -14.90
N GLY A 310 -2.75 -1.89 -14.87
CA GLY A 310 -1.46 -1.91 -14.19
C GLY A 310 -1.51 -2.27 -12.69
N TYR A 311 -2.67 -2.67 -12.15
CA TYR A 311 -2.82 -3.00 -10.73
C TYR A 311 -4.01 -3.91 -10.41
#